data_73eb4c9ffee1fc558061ae726b99c943
#
_entry.id   73eb4c9ffee1fc558061ae726b99c943
#
_cell.length_a   1.000
_cell.length_b   1.000
_cell.length_c   1.000
_cell.angle_alpha   90.00
_cell.angle_beta   90.00
_cell.angle_gamma   90.00
#
_symmetry.space_group_name_H-M   'P 1'
#
loop_
_entity.id
_entity.type
_entity.pdbx_description
1 polymer ?
#
loop_
_entity_poly.entity_id
_entity_poly.type
_entity_poly.pdbx_seq_one_letter_code
_entity_poly.pdbx_strand_id
1 'polypeptide(L)'
;MGKTSTKTNKTIYQLTREALNLTREQASELAGIEPSKIERIENEKVTKIDPYDVVAMAEAYNEPKLCNYYCTNECPIGMKYASRVTLETLKEITLEIVASVNSLTKQKERIVEIARDGEVDNEELKDFVFIQLELEKISEAVESLQFWMEKMLITGKIDIEKYKKLIKNS
;
A
#
# COMPACT_ATOMS: atom_id res chain seq x y z
N MET A 1 30.95 1.12 4.22
CA MET A 1 30.11 0.00 3.72
C MET A 1 29.57 -0.75 4.93
N GLY A 2 28.28 -0.62 5.21
CA GLY A 2 27.64 -1.36 6.30
C GLY A 2 27.62 -2.86 5.96
N LYS A 3 27.96 -3.71 6.95
CA LYS A 3 27.88 -5.16 6.79
C LYS A 3 26.41 -5.55 6.66
N THR A 4 26.02 -6.12 5.54
CA THR A 4 24.70 -6.72 5.35
C THR A 4 24.53 -7.88 6.34
N SER A 5 23.42 -7.91 7.08
CA SER A 5 23.14 -8.98 8.03
C SER A 5 22.98 -10.32 7.28
N THR A 6 23.59 -11.38 7.83
CA THR A 6 23.49 -12.76 7.31
C THR A 6 22.21 -13.48 7.76
N LYS A 7 21.28 -12.78 8.45
CA LYS A 7 20.01 -13.33 8.95
C LYS A 7 19.14 -13.81 7.77
N THR A 8 18.62 -15.04 7.85
CA THR A 8 17.84 -15.67 6.79
C THR A 8 16.40 -15.13 6.72
N ASN A 9 15.82 -14.75 7.88
CA ASN A 9 14.48 -14.16 7.97
C ASN A 9 14.58 -12.69 8.34
N LYS A 10 14.59 -11.82 7.34
CA LYS A 10 14.61 -10.37 7.52
C LYS A 10 13.20 -9.81 7.41
N THR A 11 12.86 -8.86 8.26
CA THR A 11 11.60 -8.11 8.14
C THR A 11 11.62 -7.21 6.92
N ILE A 12 10.45 -6.78 6.46
CA ILE A 12 10.35 -5.83 5.35
C ILE A 12 11.08 -4.51 5.67
N TYR A 13 11.03 -4.06 6.91
CA TYR A 13 11.72 -2.85 7.38
C TYR A 13 13.24 -2.97 7.21
N GLN A 14 13.81 -4.11 7.60
CA GLN A 14 15.22 -4.41 7.42
C GLN A 14 15.61 -4.51 5.95
N LEU A 15 14.81 -5.24 5.14
CA LEU A 15 15.06 -5.41 3.71
C LEU A 15 15.06 -4.06 2.98
N THR A 16 14.09 -3.19 3.29
CA THR A 16 13.98 -1.86 2.67
C THR A 16 15.19 -0.98 3.03
N ARG A 17 15.59 -0.93 4.30
CA ARG A 17 16.78 -0.18 4.72
C ARG A 17 18.04 -0.70 4.03
N GLU A 18 18.25 -2.01 4.00
CA GLU A 18 19.43 -2.63 3.39
C GLU A 18 19.49 -2.46 1.87
N ALA A 19 18.34 -2.44 1.19
CA ALA A 19 18.25 -2.16 -0.25
C ALA A 19 18.77 -0.76 -0.60
N LEU A 20 18.66 0.18 0.35
CA LEU A 20 19.22 1.54 0.24
C LEU A 20 20.67 1.63 0.72
N ASN A 21 21.28 0.52 1.14
CA ASN A 21 22.61 0.46 1.73
C ASN A 21 22.77 1.34 2.99
N LEU A 22 21.69 1.63 3.72
CA LEU A 22 21.74 2.41 4.95
C LEU A 22 22.15 1.54 6.15
N THR A 23 23.04 2.07 7.00
CA THR A 23 23.23 1.52 8.35
C THR A 23 22.04 1.91 9.24
N ARG A 24 21.91 1.30 10.44
CA ARG A 24 20.87 1.70 11.39
C ARG A 24 21.07 3.12 11.92
N GLU A 25 22.32 3.54 12.07
CA GLU A 25 22.68 4.89 12.47
C GLU A 25 22.23 5.92 11.41
N GLN A 26 22.52 5.66 10.14
CA GLN A 26 22.07 6.52 9.03
C GLN A 26 20.54 6.54 8.92
N ALA A 27 19.88 5.39 9.07
CA ALA A 27 18.43 5.29 9.09
C ALA A 27 17.81 6.06 10.27
N SER A 28 18.48 6.01 11.44
CA SER A 28 18.11 6.77 12.63
C SER A 28 18.15 8.28 12.39
N GLU A 29 19.22 8.77 11.77
CA GLU A 29 19.36 10.20 11.43
C GLU A 29 18.26 10.67 10.47
N LEU A 30 17.90 9.83 9.47
CA LEU A 30 16.89 10.18 8.48
C LEU A 30 15.46 10.09 9.04
N ALA A 31 15.17 9.06 9.83
CA ALA A 31 13.82 8.80 10.35
C ALA A 31 13.53 9.48 11.70
N GLY A 32 14.55 9.99 12.39
CA GLY A 32 14.39 10.52 13.74
C GLY A 32 14.04 9.45 14.79
N ILE A 33 14.38 8.18 14.53
CA ILE A 33 14.12 7.03 15.40
C ILE A 33 15.43 6.52 15.97
N GLU A 34 15.51 6.23 17.27
CA GLU A 34 16.75 5.70 17.88
C GLU A 34 17.20 4.40 17.20
N PRO A 35 18.53 4.19 16.96
CA PRO A 35 19.05 3.00 16.31
C PRO A 35 18.67 1.70 17.02
N SER A 36 18.59 1.72 18.34
CA SER A 36 18.16 0.60 19.20
C SER A 36 16.69 0.24 18.96
N LYS A 37 15.81 1.23 18.69
CA LYS A 37 14.41 1.02 18.36
C LYS A 37 14.25 0.42 16.98
N ILE A 38 15.01 0.92 15.99
CA ILE A 38 15.07 0.34 14.64
C ILE A 38 15.53 -1.12 14.72
N GLU A 39 16.59 -1.40 15.49
CA GLU A 39 17.07 -2.79 15.68
C GLU A 39 15.98 -3.70 16.26
N ARG A 40 15.23 -3.22 17.24
CA ARG A 40 14.14 -4.01 17.87
C ARG A 40 13.00 -4.28 16.90
N ILE A 41 12.63 -3.30 16.05
CA ILE A 41 11.63 -3.46 14.98
C ILE A 41 12.11 -4.51 13.97
N GLU A 42 13.33 -4.38 13.46
CA GLU A 42 13.91 -5.29 12.48
C GLU A 42 14.12 -6.72 13.01
N ASN A 43 14.20 -6.90 14.30
CA ASN A 43 14.35 -8.19 14.95
C ASN A 43 13.05 -8.74 15.56
N GLU A 44 11.90 -8.10 15.28
CA GLU A 44 10.59 -8.52 15.82
C GLU A 44 10.58 -8.59 17.35
N LYS A 45 11.37 -7.74 18.00
CA LYS A 45 11.46 -7.65 19.47
C LYS A 45 10.51 -6.60 20.06
N VAL A 46 9.58 -6.10 19.25
CA VAL A 46 8.56 -5.13 19.63
C VAL A 46 7.20 -5.80 19.50
N THR A 47 6.42 -5.81 20.57
CA THR A 47 5.07 -6.42 20.57
C THR A 47 4.09 -5.67 19.68
N LYS A 48 4.25 -4.34 19.59
CA LYS A 48 3.47 -3.47 18.70
C LYS A 48 4.39 -2.35 18.20
N ILE A 49 4.51 -2.21 16.89
CA ILE A 49 5.23 -1.10 16.27
C ILE A 49 4.33 0.13 16.34
N ASP A 50 4.91 1.27 16.69
CA ASP A 50 4.21 2.56 16.67
C ASP A 50 3.95 2.95 15.20
N PRO A 51 2.70 3.25 14.80
CA PRO A 51 2.40 3.70 13.44
C PRO A 51 3.23 4.92 13.00
N TYR A 52 3.56 5.82 13.92
CA TYR A 52 4.40 6.99 13.62
C TYR A 52 5.83 6.60 13.24
N ASP A 53 6.39 5.54 13.85
CA ASP A 53 7.70 5.02 13.45
C ASP A 53 7.65 4.42 12.04
N VAL A 54 6.54 3.75 11.68
CA VAL A 54 6.36 3.20 10.32
C VAL A 54 6.31 4.31 9.29
N VAL A 55 5.55 5.38 9.56
CA VAL A 55 5.48 6.57 8.68
C VAL A 55 6.87 7.19 8.53
N ALA A 56 7.57 7.42 9.65
CA ALA A 56 8.92 8.00 9.63
C ALA A 56 9.93 7.14 8.84
N MET A 57 9.86 5.79 8.98
CA MET A 57 10.69 4.88 8.17
C MET A 57 10.29 4.92 6.70
N ALA A 58 8.97 4.95 6.37
CA ALA A 58 8.49 5.00 5.00
C ALA A 58 8.97 6.28 4.28
N GLU A 59 8.93 7.42 4.95
CA GLU A 59 9.44 8.70 4.45
C GLU A 59 10.96 8.66 4.29
N ALA A 60 11.70 8.23 5.33
CA ALA A 60 13.17 8.17 5.31
C ALA A 60 13.71 7.22 4.23
N TYR A 61 13.00 6.14 3.95
CA TYR A 61 13.38 5.14 2.95
C TYR A 61 12.78 5.40 1.57
N ASN A 62 11.94 6.44 1.42
CA ASN A 62 11.18 6.71 0.20
C ASN A 62 10.40 5.48 -0.29
N GLU A 63 9.81 4.73 0.66
CA GLU A 63 9.06 3.51 0.36
C GLU A 63 7.69 3.52 1.08
N PRO A 64 6.69 4.21 0.50
CA PRO A 64 5.36 4.36 1.10
C PRO A 64 4.64 3.02 1.31
N LYS A 65 5.02 1.97 0.58
CA LYS A 65 4.46 0.62 0.78
C LYS A 65 4.69 0.04 2.17
N LEU A 66 5.66 0.56 2.95
CA LEU A 66 5.84 0.15 4.34
C LEU A 66 4.60 0.44 5.18
N CYS A 67 3.91 1.57 4.92
CA CYS A 67 2.66 1.92 5.59
C CYS A 67 1.55 0.91 5.25
N ASN A 68 1.40 0.55 3.96
CA ASN A 68 0.42 -0.46 3.55
C ASN A 68 0.74 -1.83 4.17
N TYR A 69 2.02 -2.24 4.16
CA TYR A 69 2.43 -3.47 4.82
C TYR A 69 2.04 -3.51 6.29
N TYR A 70 2.35 -2.44 7.04
CA TYR A 70 1.96 -2.33 8.45
C TYR A 70 0.44 -2.44 8.62
N CYS A 71 -0.33 -1.67 7.85
CA CYS A 71 -1.79 -1.70 7.93
C CYS A 71 -2.35 -3.10 7.67
N THR A 72 -1.85 -3.80 6.64
CA THR A 72 -2.42 -5.08 6.21
C THR A 72 -1.88 -6.31 6.96
N ASN A 73 -0.78 -6.18 7.73
CA ASN A 73 -0.17 -7.33 8.42
C ASN A 73 -0.03 -7.16 9.94
N GLU A 74 -0.02 -5.93 10.46
CA GLU A 74 0.31 -5.67 11.87
C GLU A 74 -0.76 -4.85 12.59
N CYS A 75 -1.48 -3.96 11.89
CA CYS A 75 -2.55 -3.14 12.45
C CYS A 75 -3.88 -3.90 12.47
N PRO A 76 -4.50 -4.16 13.65
CA PRO A 76 -5.77 -4.91 13.71
C PRO A 76 -6.92 -4.28 12.91
N ILE A 77 -6.94 -2.95 12.80
CA ILE A 77 -7.93 -2.24 11.99
C ILE A 77 -7.61 -2.39 10.50
N GLY A 78 -6.35 -2.15 10.13
CA GLY A 78 -5.91 -2.26 8.73
C GLY A 78 -6.02 -3.69 8.19
N MET A 79 -5.69 -4.71 8.99
CA MET A 79 -5.87 -6.13 8.60
C MET A 79 -7.32 -6.47 8.23
N LYS A 80 -8.29 -5.70 8.73
CA LYS A 80 -9.71 -5.91 8.45
C LYS A 80 -10.23 -5.04 7.31
N TYR A 81 -9.69 -3.84 7.13
CA TYR A 81 -10.29 -2.83 6.27
C TYR A 81 -9.38 -2.27 5.18
N ALA A 82 -8.06 -2.47 5.27
CA ALA A 82 -7.13 -1.98 4.25
C ALA A 82 -6.90 -3.02 3.16
N SER A 83 -6.89 -2.58 1.91
CA SER A 83 -6.53 -3.43 0.78
C SER A 83 -5.02 -3.66 0.75
N ARG A 84 -4.60 -4.90 0.43
CA ARG A 84 -3.18 -5.21 0.25
C ARG A 84 -2.74 -4.76 -1.14
N VAL A 85 -1.73 -3.90 -1.22
CA VAL A 85 -1.17 -3.46 -2.48
C VAL A 85 -0.12 -4.46 -2.98
N THR A 86 -0.41 -5.11 -4.11
CA THR A 86 0.48 -6.10 -4.75
C THR A 86 1.01 -5.63 -6.10
N LEU A 87 0.27 -4.75 -6.79
CA LEU A 87 0.64 -4.23 -8.11
C LEU A 87 1.78 -3.21 -8.01
N GLU A 88 2.81 -3.36 -8.83
CA GLU A 88 4.03 -2.54 -8.73
C GLU A 88 4.27 -1.64 -9.94
N THR A 89 3.84 -2.06 -11.11
CA THR A 89 4.06 -1.31 -12.34
C THR A 89 2.80 -0.61 -12.80
N LEU A 90 2.95 0.57 -13.42
CA LEU A 90 1.81 1.29 -14.01
C LEU A 90 1.05 0.43 -15.03
N LYS A 91 1.75 -0.46 -15.73
CA LYS A 91 1.13 -1.38 -16.69
C LYS A 91 0.19 -2.36 -16.00
N GLU A 92 0.62 -3.02 -14.92
CA GLU A 92 -0.20 -3.95 -14.14
C GLU A 92 -1.41 -3.23 -13.56
N ILE A 93 -1.20 -2.08 -12.91
CA ILE A 93 -2.25 -1.24 -12.32
C ILE A 93 -3.29 -0.87 -13.39
N THR A 94 -2.86 -0.38 -14.54
CA THR A 94 -3.77 0.05 -15.61
C THR A 94 -4.57 -1.13 -16.17
N LEU A 95 -3.93 -2.27 -16.38
CA LEU A 95 -4.61 -3.47 -16.89
C LEU A 95 -5.67 -3.97 -15.90
N GLU A 96 -5.37 -3.97 -14.60
CA GLU A 96 -6.34 -4.39 -13.57
C GLU A 96 -7.54 -3.44 -13.50
N ILE A 97 -7.29 -2.12 -13.50
CA ILE A 97 -8.38 -1.12 -13.53
C ILE A 97 -9.29 -1.35 -14.74
N VAL A 98 -8.72 -1.46 -15.95
CA VAL A 98 -9.50 -1.64 -17.18
C VAL A 98 -10.26 -2.96 -17.17
N ALA A 99 -9.65 -4.05 -16.72
CA ALA A 99 -10.29 -5.36 -16.64
C ALA A 99 -11.48 -5.34 -15.67
N SER A 100 -11.30 -4.82 -14.45
CA SER A 100 -12.33 -4.79 -13.42
C SER A 100 -13.48 -3.83 -13.77
N VAL A 101 -13.18 -2.66 -14.35
CA VAL A 101 -14.21 -1.73 -14.84
C VAL A 101 -15.03 -2.36 -15.97
N ASN A 102 -14.39 -3.05 -16.92
CA ASN A 102 -15.10 -3.75 -17.99
C ASN A 102 -15.97 -4.90 -17.45
N SER A 103 -15.48 -5.60 -16.42
CA SER A 103 -16.21 -6.67 -15.75
C SER A 103 -17.49 -6.13 -15.07
N LEU A 104 -17.36 -5.06 -14.28
CA LEU A 104 -18.50 -4.38 -13.65
C LEU A 104 -19.48 -3.78 -14.66
N THR A 105 -18.99 -3.23 -15.76
CA THR A 105 -19.84 -2.67 -16.80
C THR A 105 -20.80 -3.73 -17.39
N LYS A 106 -20.34 -4.98 -17.53
CA LYS A 106 -21.18 -6.10 -17.97
C LYS A 106 -22.27 -6.47 -16.98
N GLN A 107 -22.07 -6.17 -15.70
CA GLN A 107 -23.01 -6.46 -14.60
C GLN A 107 -23.85 -5.24 -14.19
N LYS A 108 -23.75 -4.13 -14.94
CA LYS A 108 -24.38 -2.85 -14.56
C LYS A 108 -25.88 -2.98 -14.26
N GLU A 109 -26.62 -3.67 -15.11
CA GLU A 109 -28.07 -3.84 -14.95
C GLU A 109 -28.38 -4.66 -13.69
N ARG A 110 -27.59 -5.72 -13.47
CA ARG A 110 -27.75 -6.59 -12.30
C ARG A 110 -27.44 -5.86 -10.99
N ILE A 111 -26.41 -4.99 -10.97
CA ILE A 111 -26.10 -4.13 -9.82
C ILE A 111 -27.29 -3.23 -9.47
N VAL A 112 -27.94 -2.64 -10.48
CA VAL A 112 -29.10 -1.76 -10.30
C VAL A 112 -30.31 -2.54 -9.81
N GLU A 113 -30.53 -3.77 -10.27
CA GLU A 113 -31.60 -4.65 -9.80
C GLU A 113 -31.46 -4.99 -8.31
N ILE A 114 -30.29 -5.48 -7.90
CA ILE A 114 -29.97 -5.82 -6.50
C ILE A 114 -30.12 -4.58 -5.59
N ALA A 115 -29.74 -3.40 -6.08
CA ALA A 115 -29.81 -2.17 -5.28
C ALA A 115 -31.23 -1.59 -5.15
N ARG A 116 -32.23 -2.13 -5.86
CA ARG A 116 -33.58 -1.52 -5.98
C ARG A 116 -34.36 -1.51 -4.67
N ASP A 117 -34.32 -2.59 -3.92
CA ASP A 117 -35.03 -2.72 -2.64
C ASP A 117 -34.11 -2.54 -1.42
N GLY A 118 -32.78 -2.51 -1.63
CA GLY A 118 -31.78 -2.32 -0.58
C GLY A 118 -31.51 -3.58 0.24
N GLU A 119 -32.01 -4.73 -0.18
CA GLU A 119 -31.77 -6.04 0.43
C GLU A 119 -31.08 -6.95 -0.59
N VAL A 120 -30.36 -7.97 -0.12
CA VAL A 120 -29.73 -8.99 -0.97
C VAL A 120 -30.32 -10.34 -0.60
N ASP A 121 -31.12 -10.92 -1.50
CA ASP A 121 -31.67 -12.24 -1.28
C ASP A 121 -30.69 -13.38 -1.64
N ASN A 122 -31.11 -14.63 -1.39
CA ASN A 122 -30.25 -15.79 -1.66
C ASN A 122 -29.97 -16.01 -3.16
N GLU A 123 -30.84 -15.56 -4.04
CA GLU A 123 -30.67 -15.70 -5.49
C GLU A 123 -29.67 -14.64 -6.01
N GLU A 124 -29.64 -13.49 -5.37
CA GLU A 124 -28.79 -12.37 -5.70
C GLU A 124 -27.39 -12.45 -5.06
N LEU A 125 -27.26 -13.20 -3.98
CA LEU A 125 -26.04 -13.29 -3.18
C LEU A 125 -24.79 -13.62 -4.02
N LYS A 126 -24.92 -14.51 -5.02
CA LYS A 126 -23.81 -14.89 -5.90
C LYS A 126 -23.34 -13.70 -6.75
N ASP A 127 -24.27 -12.95 -7.32
CA ASP A 127 -23.97 -11.79 -8.15
C ASP A 127 -23.40 -10.65 -7.30
N PHE A 128 -23.96 -10.46 -6.10
CA PHE A 128 -23.46 -9.48 -5.13
C PHE A 128 -22.03 -9.77 -4.70
N VAL A 129 -21.70 -11.02 -4.36
CA VAL A 129 -20.30 -11.42 -4.02
C VAL A 129 -19.35 -11.19 -5.20
N PHE A 130 -19.78 -11.50 -6.43
CA PHE A 130 -18.97 -11.21 -7.62
C PHE A 130 -18.69 -9.70 -7.75
N ILE A 131 -19.71 -8.86 -7.59
CA ILE A 131 -19.59 -7.39 -7.63
C ILE A 131 -18.61 -6.90 -6.54
N GLN A 132 -18.76 -7.41 -5.32
CA GLN A 132 -17.88 -7.07 -4.20
C GLN A 132 -16.41 -7.39 -4.53
N LEU A 133 -16.12 -8.58 -5.06
CA LEU A 133 -14.76 -8.98 -5.42
C LEU A 133 -14.15 -8.10 -6.54
N GLU A 134 -14.96 -7.68 -7.53
CA GLU A 134 -14.49 -6.76 -8.56
C GLU A 134 -14.21 -5.35 -8.00
N LEU A 135 -15.01 -4.87 -7.05
CA LEU A 135 -14.77 -3.61 -6.36
C LEU A 135 -13.53 -3.66 -5.48
N GLU A 136 -13.23 -4.79 -4.83
CA GLU A 136 -12.01 -5.01 -4.06
C GLU A 136 -10.76 -4.90 -4.96
N LYS A 137 -10.80 -5.49 -6.16
CA LYS A 137 -9.70 -5.35 -7.15
C LYS A 137 -9.50 -3.91 -7.59
N ILE A 138 -10.57 -3.15 -7.81
CA ILE A 138 -10.49 -1.73 -8.14
C ILE A 138 -9.88 -0.96 -6.97
N SER A 139 -10.28 -1.23 -5.74
CA SER A 139 -9.72 -0.60 -4.55
C SER A 139 -8.21 -0.83 -4.46
N GLU A 140 -7.75 -2.08 -4.61
CA GLU A 140 -6.33 -2.43 -4.65
C GLU A 140 -5.58 -1.68 -5.77
N ALA A 141 -6.16 -1.64 -6.96
CA ALA A 141 -5.54 -0.97 -8.10
C ALA A 141 -5.45 0.56 -7.91
N VAL A 142 -6.47 1.18 -7.31
CA VAL A 142 -6.46 2.62 -6.97
C VAL A 142 -5.40 2.93 -5.91
N GLU A 143 -5.31 2.14 -4.84
CA GLU A 143 -4.26 2.30 -3.82
C GLU A 143 -2.86 2.09 -4.43
N SER A 144 -2.71 1.07 -5.27
CA SER A 144 -1.45 0.81 -6.01
C SER A 144 -1.04 2.01 -6.87
N LEU A 145 -1.99 2.64 -7.55
CA LEU A 145 -1.74 3.85 -8.34
C LEU A 145 -1.28 5.01 -7.46
N GLN A 146 -1.89 5.20 -6.29
CA GLN A 146 -1.50 6.26 -5.35
C GLN A 146 -0.05 6.05 -4.88
N PHE A 147 0.32 4.85 -4.44
CA PHE A 147 1.70 4.53 -4.04
C PHE A 147 2.69 4.67 -5.21
N TRP A 148 2.31 4.24 -6.41
CA TRP A 148 3.14 4.42 -7.59
C TRP A 148 3.37 5.91 -7.89
N MET A 149 2.32 6.73 -7.83
CA MET A 149 2.42 8.19 -8.05
C MET A 149 3.30 8.84 -6.99
N GLU A 150 3.11 8.51 -5.71
CA GLU A 150 3.92 9.03 -4.62
C GLU A 150 5.40 8.70 -4.82
N LYS A 151 5.71 7.47 -5.17
CA LYS A 151 7.08 7.04 -5.49
C LYS A 151 7.68 7.80 -6.68
N MET A 152 6.89 8.07 -7.72
CA MET A 152 7.34 8.86 -8.89
C MET A 152 7.62 10.32 -8.52
N LEU A 153 6.82 10.91 -7.64
CA LEU A 153 7.04 12.28 -7.14
C LEU A 153 8.28 12.36 -6.25
N ILE A 154 8.44 11.45 -5.28
CA ILE A 154 9.58 11.40 -4.38
C ILE A 154 10.91 11.18 -5.13
N THR A 155 10.89 10.30 -6.13
CA THR A 155 12.09 10.01 -6.94
C THR A 155 12.38 11.05 -8.03
N GLY A 156 11.57 12.11 -8.14
CA GLY A 156 11.74 13.18 -9.12
C GLY A 156 11.47 12.77 -10.57
N LYS A 157 10.86 11.60 -10.79
CA LYS A 157 10.45 11.14 -12.14
C LYS A 157 9.23 11.90 -12.64
N ILE A 158 8.45 12.47 -11.75
CA ILE A 158 7.35 13.39 -12.03
C ILE A 158 7.65 14.70 -11.32
N ASP A 159 7.50 15.82 -12.05
CA ASP A 159 7.70 17.17 -11.51
C ASP A 159 6.59 17.50 -10.49
N ILE A 160 6.96 17.66 -9.23
CA ILE A 160 6.04 17.88 -8.11
C ILE A 160 5.31 19.23 -8.22
N GLU A 161 6.00 20.30 -8.71
CA GLU A 161 5.39 21.63 -8.82
C GLU A 161 4.34 21.65 -9.94
N LYS A 162 4.66 21.02 -11.06
CA LYS A 162 3.72 20.86 -12.18
C LYS A 162 2.53 20.00 -11.77
N TYR A 163 2.75 18.90 -11.03
CA TYR A 163 1.70 18.03 -10.52
C TYR A 163 0.75 18.79 -9.58
N LYS A 164 1.28 19.50 -8.58
CA LYS A 164 0.48 20.32 -7.63
C LYS A 164 -0.33 21.39 -8.33
N LYS A 165 0.25 22.05 -9.37
CA LYS A 165 -0.45 23.06 -10.15
C LYS A 165 -1.64 22.49 -10.92
N LEU A 166 -1.51 21.30 -11.49
CA LEU A 166 -2.60 20.64 -12.21
C LEU A 166 -3.75 20.25 -11.28
N ILE A 167 -3.44 19.66 -10.10
CA ILE A 167 -4.47 19.31 -9.11
C ILE A 167 -5.25 20.54 -8.61
N LYS A 168 -4.58 21.67 -8.39
CA LYS A 168 -5.27 22.89 -7.93
C LYS A 168 -6.22 23.49 -8.97
N ASN A 169 -6.04 23.15 -10.24
CA ASN A 169 -6.84 23.68 -11.35
C ASN A 169 -7.91 22.68 -11.83
N SER A 170 -8.00 21.50 -11.21
CA SER A 170 -9.02 20.47 -11.47
C SER A 170 -10.15 20.54 -10.46
#